data_6a559f68631f204f9760830e7d034244
#
_entry.id   6a559f68631f204f9760830e7d034244
#
_cell.length_a   1.000
_cell.length_b   1.000
_cell.length_c   1.000
_cell.angle_alpha   90.00
_cell.angle_beta   90.00
_cell.angle_gamma   90.00
#
_symmetry.space_group_name_H-M   'P 1'
#
loop_
_entity.id
_entity.type
_entity.pdbx_description
1 polymer ?
#
loop_
_entity_poly.entity_id
_entity_poly.type
_entity_poly.pdbx_seq_one_letter_code
_entity_poly.pdbx_strand_id
1 'polypeptide(L)'
;MHSYFKNNVASISFATSLSKVAGFIRQIFIAAAFGIGITYDAYNYAYIIPGFLLIIIGGINGPLHNAVVAVLTPLKRREGGLVLTKVIIKLSLLFFILGVVVYFNSGFLINFIAPNLSDEAKSIATYQL
;
A
#
# COMPACT_ATOMS: atom_id res chain seq x y z
N MET A 1 13.01 -31.95 10.08
CA MET A 1 12.67 -31.04 9.00
C MET A 1 11.18 -30.62 9.01
N HIS A 2 10.24 -31.55 9.24
CA HIS A 2 8.79 -31.27 9.28
C HIS A 2 8.32 -30.31 10.38
N SER A 3 8.94 -30.30 11.55
CA SER A 3 8.55 -29.46 12.69
C SER A 3 8.87 -27.97 12.46
N TYR A 4 10.04 -27.67 11.89
CA TYR A 4 10.44 -26.30 11.56
C TYR A 4 9.53 -25.65 10.50
N PHE A 5 9.12 -26.44 9.52
CA PHE A 5 8.22 -25.96 8.46
C PHE A 5 6.83 -25.62 9.02
N LYS A 6 6.26 -26.50 9.88
CA LYS A 6 4.97 -26.25 10.53
C LYS A 6 4.98 -25.00 11.39
N ASN A 7 6.01 -24.78 12.19
CA ASN A 7 6.11 -23.60 13.06
C ASN A 7 6.23 -22.29 12.27
N ASN A 8 7.00 -22.30 11.18
CA ASN A 8 7.14 -21.12 10.32
C ASN A 8 5.83 -20.78 9.59
N VAL A 9 5.15 -21.79 9.05
CA VAL A 9 3.84 -21.60 8.39
C VAL A 9 2.80 -21.10 9.39
N ALA A 10 2.74 -21.69 10.58
CA ALA A 10 1.82 -21.26 11.63
C ALA A 10 2.09 -19.79 12.05
N SER A 11 3.34 -19.40 12.23
CA SER A 11 3.73 -18.03 12.59
C SER A 11 3.36 -17.02 11.50
N ILE A 12 3.60 -17.35 10.23
CA ILE A 12 3.23 -16.48 9.09
C ILE A 12 1.71 -16.36 9.00
N SER A 13 0.98 -17.47 9.13
CA SER A 13 -0.49 -17.47 9.08
C SER A 13 -1.09 -16.66 10.22
N PHE A 14 -0.55 -16.79 11.43
CA PHE A 14 -0.98 -16.01 12.59
C PHE A 14 -0.71 -14.52 12.39
N ALA A 15 0.49 -14.13 11.95
CA ALA A 15 0.85 -12.74 11.68
C ALA A 15 -0.04 -12.13 10.58
N THR A 16 -0.32 -12.89 9.52
CA THR A 16 -1.21 -12.46 8.43
C THR A 16 -2.65 -12.28 8.92
N SER A 17 -3.16 -13.21 9.75
CA SER A 17 -4.49 -13.11 10.32
C SER A 17 -4.60 -11.90 11.26
N LEU A 18 -3.62 -11.68 12.11
CA LEU A 18 -3.56 -10.52 13.00
C LEU A 18 -3.55 -9.20 12.23
N SER A 19 -2.78 -9.13 11.15
CA SER A 19 -2.75 -7.96 10.26
C SER A 19 -4.11 -7.68 9.61
N LYS A 20 -4.82 -8.72 9.18
CA LYS A 20 -6.19 -8.57 8.61
C LYS A 20 -7.19 -8.11 9.65
N VAL A 21 -7.14 -8.65 10.87
CA VAL A 21 -7.98 -8.22 11.99
C VAL A 21 -7.70 -6.75 12.33
N ALA A 22 -6.44 -6.35 12.43
CA ALA A 22 -6.06 -4.96 12.66
C ALA A 22 -6.58 -4.02 11.55
N GLY A 23 -6.50 -4.44 10.28
CA GLY A 23 -7.07 -3.70 9.16
C GLY A 23 -8.59 -3.57 9.25
N PHE A 24 -9.29 -4.61 9.66
CA PHE A 24 -10.73 -4.58 9.87
C PHE A 24 -11.14 -3.65 11.03
N ILE A 25 -10.43 -3.72 12.15
CA ILE A 25 -10.63 -2.82 13.29
C ILE A 25 -10.42 -1.37 12.88
N ARG A 26 -9.33 -1.07 12.14
CA ARG A 26 -9.10 0.26 11.58
C ARG A 26 -10.30 0.76 10.77
N GLN A 27 -10.87 -0.09 9.91
CA GLN A 27 -12.00 0.28 9.06
C GLN A 27 -13.25 0.59 9.89
N ILE A 28 -13.50 -0.16 10.98
CA ILE A 28 -14.59 0.13 11.91
C ILE A 28 -14.38 1.50 12.57
N PHE A 29 -13.16 1.80 13.04
CA PHE A 29 -12.87 3.09 13.66
C PHE A 29 -13.06 4.26 12.68
N ILE A 30 -12.62 4.11 11.43
CA ILE A 30 -12.81 5.13 10.39
C ILE A 30 -14.30 5.33 10.12
N ALA A 31 -15.07 4.25 9.94
CA ALA A 31 -16.52 4.33 9.73
C ALA A 31 -17.26 4.93 10.94
N ALA A 32 -16.83 4.62 12.16
CA ALA A 32 -17.41 5.19 13.37
C ALA A 32 -17.08 6.69 13.54
N ALA A 33 -15.89 7.12 13.14
CA ALA A 33 -15.45 8.51 13.26
C ALA A 33 -16.06 9.43 12.20
N PHE A 34 -16.16 8.96 10.96
CA PHE A 34 -16.66 9.77 9.82
C PHE A 34 -18.16 9.51 9.52
N GLY A 35 -18.73 8.46 10.08
CA GLY A 35 -20.09 8.03 9.74
C GLY A 35 -20.21 7.48 8.32
N ILE A 36 -21.45 7.17 7.91
CA ILE A 36 -21.80 6.80 6.54
C ILE A 36 -22.22 8.09 5.84
N GLY A 37 -21.33 8.71 5.06
CA GLY A 37 -21.63 9.97 4.40
C GLY A 37 -20.55 10.40 3.39
N ILE A 38 -20.74 11.59 2.84
CA ILE A 38 -19.89 12.18 1.78
C ILE A 38 -18.39 12.14 2.13
N THR A 39 -18.04 12.42 3.38
CA THR A 39 -16.65 12.42 3.83
C THR A 39 -16.04 11.02 3.84
N TYR A 40 -16.81 10.00 4.23
CA TYR A 40 -16.37 8.61 4.19
C TYR A 40 -16.20 8.10 2.77
N ASP A 41 -17.12 8.44 1.89
CA ASP A 41 -17.03 8.09 0.47
C ASP A 41 -15.81 8.77 -0.18
N ALA A 42 -15.60 10.05 0.07
CA ALA A 42 -14.44 10.79 -0.41
C ALA A 42 -13.13 10.16 0.05
N TYR A 43 -13.04 9.75 1.33
CA TYR A 43 -11.88 9.04 1.88
C TYR A 43 -11.64 7.71 1.16
N ASN A 44 -12.68 6.92 0.94
CA ASN A 44 -12.53 5.62 0.28
C ASN A 44 -12.03 5.78 -1.17
N TYR A 45 -12.54 6.77 -1.93
CA TYR A 45 -12.08 7.05 -3.28
C TYR A 45 -10.62 7.56 -3.29
N ALA A 46 -10.25 8.46 -2.39
CA ALA A 46 -8.87 8.91 -2.25
C ALA A 46 -7.92 7.75 -1.91
N TYR A 47 -8.35 6.80 -1.07
CA TYR A 47 -7.57 5.65 -0.66
C TYR A 47 -7.35 4.61 -1.79
N ILE A 48 -8.23 4.57 -2.81
CA ILE A 48 -8.09 3.66 -3.96
C ILE A 48 -6.76 3.90 -4.69
N ILE A 49 -6.36 5.17 -4.88
CA ILE A 49 -5.16 5.52 -5.66
C ILE A 49 -3.88 4.96 -5.02
N PRO A 50 -3.54 5.30 -3.77
CA PRO A 50 -2.36 4.72 -3.13
C PRO A 50 -2.47 3.21 -2.94
N GLY A 51 -3.67 2.68 -2.69
CA GLY A 51 -3.91 1.23 -2.59
C GLY A 51 -3.59 0.50 -3.89
N PHE A 52 -4.03 1.02 -5.03
CA PHE A 52 -3.76 0.45 -6.34
C PHE A 52 -2.27 0.51 -6.71
N LEU A 53 -1.61 1.64 -6.45
CA LEU A 53 -0.17 1.78 -6.64
C LEU A 53 0.60 0.77 -5.79
N LEU A 54 0.17 0.55 -4.55
CA LEU A 54 0.81 -0.40 -3.64
C LEU A 54 0.68 -1.86 -4.13
N ILE A 55 -0.46 -2.21 -4.75
CA ILE A 55 -0.68 -3.54 -5.35
C ILE A 55 0.21 -3.72 -6.59
N ILE A 56 0.26 -2.74 -7.49
CA ILE A 56 1.05 -2.84 -8.73
C ILE A 56 2.54 -2.88 -8.45
N ILE A 57 3.03 -2.00 -7.56
CA ILE A 57 4.47 -1.83 -7.36
C ILE A 57 5.02 -2.90 -6.45
N GLY A 58 4.27 -3.37 -5.48
CA GLY A 58 4.88 -4.37 -4.64
C GLY A 58 4.24 -4.67 -3.31
N GLY A 59 2.95 -4.89 -3.27
CA GLY A 59 2.35 -5.51 -2.09
C GLY A 59 3.12 -6.78 -1.68
N ILE A 60 2.90 -7.27 -0.48
CA ILE A 60 3.48 -8.52 0.03
C ILE A 60 3.24 -9.63 -1.02
N ASN A 61 4.31 -10.26 -1.49
CA ASN A 61 4.34 -11.22 -2.61
C ASN A 61 4.09 -10.60 -4.01
N GLY A 62 4.17 -9.28 -4.16
CA GLY A 62 4.07 -8.63 -5.45
C GLY A 62 5.34 -8.77 -6.32
N PRO A 63 5.29 -8.29 -7.56
CA PRO A 63 6.41 -8.41 -8.52
C PRO A 63 7.73 -7.86 -7.95
N LEU A 64 7.67 -6.75 -7.22
CA LEU A 64 8.85 -6.14 -6.64
C LEU A 64 9.47 -7.00 -5.52
N HIS A 65 8.64 -7.58 -4.64
CA HIS A 65 9.12 -8.49 -3.60
C HIS A 65 9.87 -9.67 -4.22
N ASN A 66 9.28 -10.31 -5.22
CA ASN A 66 9.87 -11.44 -5.91
C ASN A 66 11.18 -11.08 -6.62
N ALA A 67 11.23 -9.92 -7.27
CA ALA A 67 12.45 -9.42 -7.92
C ALA A 67 13.57 -9.15 -6.91
N VAL A 68 13.25 -8.53 -5.78
CA VAL A 68 14.23 -8.24 -4.72
C VAL A 68 14.76 -9.55 -4.12
N VAL A 69 13.89 -10.52 -3.82
CA VAL A 69 14.28 -11.82 -3.29
C VAL A 69 15.17 -12.56 -4.30
N ALA A 70 14.80 -12.60 -5.59
CA ALA A 70 15.59 -13.26 -6.63
C ALA A 70 17.00 -12.67 -6.76
N VAL A 71 17.15 -11.35 -6.64
CA VAL A 71 18.45 -10.68 -6.73
C VAL A 71 19.28 -10.85 -5.45
N LEU A 72 18.66 -10.86 -4.27
CA LEU A 72 19.38 -10.93 -3.00
C LEU A 72 19.78 -12.35 -2.60
N THR A 73 19.00 -13.37 -2.98
CA THR A 73 19.22 -14.76 -2.58
C THR A 73 20.62 -15.29 -2.94
N PRO A 74 21.17 -15.04 -4.14
CA PRO A 74 22.50 -15.57 -4.52
C PRO A 74 23.66 -14.75 -3.94
N LEU A 75 23.42 -13.57 -3.32
CA LEU A 75 24.47 -12.70 -2.85
C LEU A 75 24.98 -13.04 -1.47
N LYS A 76 26.30 -12.87 -1.24
CA LYS A 76 26.89 -12.96 0.10
C LYS A 76 26.32 -11.83 0.97
N ARG A 77 26.26 -12.06 2.28
CA ARG A 77 25.64 -11.14 3.27
C ARG A 77 26.12 -9.68 3.14
N ARG A 78 27.40 -9.46 2.88
CA ARG A 78 27.97 -8.10 2.75
C ARG A 78 27.57 -7.43 1.44
N GLU A 79 27.63 -8.17 0.35
CA GLU A 79 27.23 -7.68 -0.99
C GLU A 79 25.73 -7.46 -1.06
N GLY A 80 24.94 -8.39 -0.48
CA GLY A 80 23.48 -8.26 -0.37
C GLY A 80 23.05 -7.01 0.38
N GLY A 81 23.76 -6.63 1.44
CA GLY A 81 23.49 -5.39 2.18
C GLY A 81 23.66 -4.13 1.33
N LEU A 82 24.73 -4.04 0.55
CA LEU A 82 24.95 -2.90 -0.34
C LEU A 82 23.92 -2.81 -1.48
N VAL A 83 23.57 -3.95 -2.06
CA VAL A 83 22.53 -4.02 -3.10
C VAL A 83 21.18 -3.63 -2.52
N LEU A 84 20.82 -4.14 -1.33
CA LEU A 84 19.57 -3.82 -0.65
C LEU A 84 19.45 -2.31 -0.38
N THR A 85 20.52 -1.68 0.12
CA THR A 85 20.55 -0.23 0.36
C THR A 85 20.29 0.56 -0.94
N LYS A 86 20.93 0.19 -2.04
CA LYS A 86 20.71 0.83 -3.35
C LYS A 86 19.27 0.65 -3.84
N VAL A 87 18.71 -0.54 -3.64
CA VAL A 87 17.30 -0.84 -4.01
C VAL A 87 16.35 0.01 -3.18
N ILE A 88 16.55 0.10 -1.87
CA ILE A 88 15.72 0.92 -0.98
C ILE A 88 15.75 2.39 -1.41
N ILE A 89 16.94 2.96 -1.66
CA ILE A 89 17.07 4.35 -2.09
C ILE A 89 16.34 4.60 -3.41
N LYS A 90 16.52 3.73 -4.40
CA LYS A 90 15.84 3.86 -5.70
C LYS A 90 14.33 3.76 -5.57
N LEU A 91 13.83 2.83 -4.75
CA LEU A 91 12.40 2.67 -4.49
C LEU A 91 11.83 3.88 -3.74
N SER A 92 12.52 4.36 -2.72
CA SER A 92 12.10 5.56 -2.00
C SER A 92 12.00 6.77 -2.92
N LEU A 93 12.96 6.93 -3.83
CA LEU A 93 12.93 7.99 -4.83
C LEU A 93 11.76 7.83 -5.81
N LEU A 94 11.52 6.59 -6.28
CA LEU A 94 10.39 6.28 -7.15
C LEU A 94 9.05 6.62 -6.48
N PHE A 95 8.85 6.18 -5.24
CA PHE A 95 7.63 6.47 -4.49
C PHE A 95 7.47 7.96 -4.19
N PHE A 96 8.56 8.65 -3.92
CA PHE A 96 8.53 10.11 -3.74
C PHE A 96 8.07 10.83 -5.02
N ILE A 97 8.64 10.46 -6.17
CA ILE A 97 8.24 11.04 -7.47
C ILE A 97 6.76 10.74 -7.76
N LEU A 98 6.32 9.48 -7.54
CA LEU A 98 4.92 9.10 -7.72
C LEU A 98 4.00 9.90 -6.80
N GLY A 99 4.37 10.09 -5.54
CA GLY A 99 3.61 10.91 -4.59
C GLY A 99 3.48 12.37 -5.06
N VAL A 100 4.57 12.95 -5.56
CA VAL A 100 4.56 14.30 -6.13
C VAL A 100 3.65 14.38 -7.36
N VAL A 101 3.72 13.41 -8.26
CA VAL A 101 2.84 13.35 -9.45
C VAL A 101 1.38 13.23 -9.05
N VAL A 102 1.05 12.37 -8.10
CA VAL A 102 -0.31 12.19 -7.58
C VAL A 102 -0.81 13.48 -6.94
N TYR A 103 0.00 14.13 -6.11
CA TYR A 103 -0.34 15.37 -5.46
C TYR A 103 -0.71 16.49 -6.47
N PHE A 104 0.13 16.69 -7.49
CA PHE A 104 -0.15 17.73 -8.52
C PHE A 104 -1.30 17.37 -9.46
N ASN A 105 -1.65 16.10 -9.60
CA ASN A 105 -2.74 15.64 -10.47
C ASN A 105 -3.94 15.09 -9.70
N SER A 106 -4.05 15.36 -8.40
CA SER A 106 -5.08 14.81 -7.53
C SER A 106 -6.49 15.05 -8.05
N GLY A 107 -6.80 16.27 -8.48
CA GLY A 107 -8.11 16.63 -9.03
C GLY A 107 -8.45 15.86 -10.32
N PHE A 108 -7.50 15.70 -11.22
CA PHE A 108 -7.69 14.89 -12.44
C PHE A 108 -7.93 13.41 -12.09
N LEU A 109 -7.14 12.87 -11.18
CA LEU A 109 -7.25 11.46 -10.75
C LEU A 109 -8.59 11.19 -10.09
N ILE A 110 -9.06 12.05 -9.20
CA ILE A 110 -10.37 11.92 -8.56
C ILE A 110 -11.50 12.01 -9.58
N ASN A 111 -11.46 12.95 -10.52
CA ASN A 111 -12.47 13.04 -11.58
C ASN A 111 -12.48 11.81 -12.50
N PHE A 112 -11.35 11.20 -12.75
CA PHE A 112 -11.23 9.99 -13.56
C PHE A 112 -11.78 8.75 -12.84
N ILE A 113 -11.48 8.59 -11.54
CA ILE A 113 -11.87 7.41 -10.75
C ILE A 113 -13.32 7.51 -10.29
N ALA A 114 -13.78 8.69 -9.94
CA ALA A 114 -15.10 8.93 -9.38
C ALA A 114 -15.85 10.05 -10.14
N PRO A 115 -16.19 9.87 -11.43
CA PRO A 115 -16.85 10.91 -12.25
C PRO A 115 -18.21 11.32 -11.68
N ASN A 116 -18.93 10.38 -11.07
CA ASN A 116 -20.29 10.61 -10.54
C ASN A 116 -20.33 11.07 -9.07
N LEU A 117 -19.17 11.32 -8.48
CA LEU A 117 -19.10 11.84 -7.11
C LEU A 117 -19.56 13.31 -7.08
N SER A 118 -20.26 13.73 -6.01
CA SER A 118 -20.67 15.13 -5.86
C SER A 118 -19.43 16.05 -5.82
N ASP A 119 -19.60 17.29 -6.27
CA ASP A 119 -18.48 18.25 -6.31
C ASP A 119 -17.88 18.52 -4.92
N GLU A 120 -18.72 18.50 -3.89
CA GLU A 120 -18.29 18.60 -2.50
C GLU A 120 -17.41 17.40 -2.09
N ALA A 121 -17.84 16.19 -2.40
CA ALA A 121 -17.06 14.98 -2.12
C ALA A 121 -15.76 14.92 -2.93
N LYS A 122 -15.76 15.40 -4.18
CA LYS A 122 -14.54 15.50 -5.00
C LYS A 122 -13.53 16.47 -4.40
N SER A 123 -13.98 17.61 -3.90
CA SER A 123 -13.09 18.59 -3.26
C SER A 123 -12.45 18.02 -2.00
N ILE A 124 -13.21 17.30 -1.16
CA ILE A 124 -12.71 16.62 0.04
C ILE A 124 -11.72 15.53 -0.35
N ALA A 125 -12.06 14.68 -1.33
CA ALA A 125 -11.19 13.60 -1.78
C ALA A 125 -9.87 14.12 -2.37
N THR A 126 -9.90 15.20 -3.12
CA THR A 126 -8.71 15.85 -3.69
C THR A 126 -7.79 16.39 -2.60
N TYR A 127 -8.37 16.93 -1.53
CA TYR A 127 -7.58 17.44 -0.39
C TYR A 127 -6.97 16.34 0.46
N GLN A 128 -7.58 15.16 0.48
CA GLN A 128 -7.10 13.98 1.24
C GLN A 128 -6.05 13.15 0.49
N LEU A 129 -5.85 13.36 -0.79
CA LEU A 129 -4.89 12.67 -1.64
C LEU A 129 -3.52 13.33 -1.61
#